data_8104061a994deb1efb94d757c7da583d
#
_entry.id   8104061a994deb1efb94d757c7da583d
#
_cell.length_a   1.000
_cell.length_b   1.000
_cell.length_c   1.000
_cell.angle_alpha   90.00
_cell.angle_beta   90.00
_cell.angle_gamma   90.00
#
_symmetry.space_group_name_H-M   'P 1'
#
loop_
_entity.id
_entity.type
_entity.pdbx_description
1 polymer ?
#
loop_
_entity_poly.entity_id
_entity_poly.type
_entity_poly.pdbx_seq_one_letter_code
_entity_poly.pdbx_strand_id
1 'polypeptide(L)'
;MPYVAPEVVQRVKQIDLLTYLKNYEPYELVHFSGNTYSTRTHDSLKISNGKWMWWSRGIGGRSALDYLIKVRGYDFVQAVQTIAEQAAIQPPVSVPAEKKTEKKLILPKPYRYQTYAVSYLQNRGIDMELIQYCLKTEQIYESENYHNVVFVGMDQSGIPRYAALRGVGTAFVGEASGSDKNYSFCIPAEEKCGEVHLFESAIDLLSYATEQKLDGENWRETHLLSLAGVYQPAKEIEKSKVPAALTRFLKEHPEVDRVVFHLDNDRTGRLATQAIRTVLPKKYQTRDEPPKQGNDCNDSLCIRLGIRQTKREKRHGGRDFER
;
A
#
# COMPACT_ATOMS: atom_id res chain seq x y z
N MET A 1 21.31 -35.83 -15.25
CA MET A 1 21.25 -34.56 -14.50
C MET A 1 21.59 -34.85 -13.06
N PRO A 2 22.46 -34.11 -12.39
CA PRO A 2 22.75 -34.33 -10.97
C PRO A 2 21.46 -34.16 -10.17
N TYR A 3 21.08 -35.18 -9.43
CA TYR A 3 19.90 -35.23 -8.60
C TYR A 3 20.23 -34.63 -7.23
N VAL A 4 19.42 -33.68 -6.75
CA VAL A 4 19.51 -33.14 -5.39
C VAL A 4 18.30 -33.62 -4.59
N ALA A 5 18.53 -34.20 -3.42
CA ALA A 5 17.45 -34.71 -2.56
C ALA A 5 16.49 -33.60 -2.12
N PRO A 6 15.16 -33.82 -2.15
CA PRO A 6 14.16 -32.80 -1.81
C PRO A 6 14.36 -32.21 -0.42
N GLU A 7 14.83 -32.99 0.56
CA GLU A 7 15.10 -32.53 1.92
C GLU A 7 16.22 -31.49 1.98
N VAL A 8 17.26 -31.65 1.12
CA VAL A 8 18.37 -30.69 1.00
C VAL A 8 17.85 -29.39 0.43
N VAL A 9 17.02 -29.47 -0.62
CA VAL A 9 16.38 -28.30 -1.22
C VAL A 9 15.51 -27.54 -0.23
N GLN A 10 14.73 -28.25 0.59
CA GLN A 10 13.89 -27.62 1.61
C GLN A 10 14.72 -26.90 2.67
N ARG A 11 15.78 -27.50 3.18
CA ARG A 11 16.70 -26.87 4.15
C ARG A 11 17.35 -25.62 3.58
N VAL A 12 17.86 -25.68 2.36
CA VAL A 12 18.51 -24.55 1.69
C VAL A 12 17.53 -23.39 1.46
N LYS A 13 16.27 -23.68 1.12
CA LYS A 13 15.22 -22.65 0.96
C LYS A 13 14.84 -21.91 2.24
N GLN A 14 15.14 -22.48 3.41
CA GLN A 14 14.87 -21.81 4.70
C GLN A 14 15.93 -20.76 5.05
N ILE A 15 17.10 -20.78 4.41
CA ILE A 15 18.16 -19.80 4.64
C ILE A 15 17.81 -18.52 3.88
N ASP A 16 17.43 -17.47 4.61
CA ASP A 16 17.18 -16.14 4.03
C ASP A 16 18.51 -15.48 3.59
N LEU A 17 18.39 -14.46 2.72
CA LEU A 17 19.56 -13.80 2.15
C LEU A 17 20.41 -13.07 3.20
N LEU A 18 19.79 -12.45 4.21
CA LEU A 18 20.53 -11.74 5.25
C LEU A 18 21.37 -12.71 6.08
N THR A 19 20.77 -13.84 6.48
CA THR A 19 21.45 -14.92 7.19
C THR A 19 22.61 -15.46 6.34
N TYR A 20 22.39 -15.71 5.06
CA TYR A 20 23.42 -16.19 4.15
C TYR A 20 24.59 -15.22 4.04
N LEU A 21 24.33 -13.96 3.71
CA LEU A 21 25.39 -12.97 3.54
C LEU A 21 26.14 -12.71 4.85
N LYS A 22 25.46 -12.62 5.99
CA LYS A 22 26.16 -12.44 7.29
C LYS A 22 27.11 -13.57 7.64
N ASN A 23 26.78 -14.81 7.30
CA ASN A 23 27.59 -15.96 7.67
C ASN A 23 28.67 -16.31 6.64
N TYR A 24 28.39 -16.12 5.33
CA TYR A 24 29.27 -16.63 4.29
C TYR A 24 29.87 -15.56 3.38
N GLU A 25 29.22 -14.42 3.22
CA GLU A 25 29.69 -13.31 2.40
C GLU A 25 29.56 -11.95 3.11
N PRO A 26 30.09 -11.78 4.34
CA PRO A 26 29.87 -10.55 5.13
C PRO A 26 30.39 -9.29 4.47
N TYR A 27 31.40 -9.38 3.61
CA TYR A 27 31.95 -8.27 2.85
C TYR A 27 30.99 -7.71 1.79
N GLU A 28 30.03 -8.52 1.35
CA GLU A 28 29.01 -8.11 0.38
C GLU A 28 27.89 -7.34 1.03
N LEU A 29 27.70 -7.49 2.34
CA LEU A 29 26.60 -6.88 3.08
C LEU A 29 26.92 -5.46 3.50
N VAL A 30 26.05 -4.50 3.16
CA VAL A 30 26.17 -3.08 3.54
C VAL A 30 24.92 -2.68 4.32
N HIS A 31 25.09 -2.12 5.51
CA HIS A 31 23.99 -1.55 6.27
C HIS A 31 23.47 -0.29 5.55
N PHE A 32 22.17 -0.20 5.30
CA PHE A 32 21.58 0.93 4.60
C PHE A 32 20.86 1.87 5.57
N SER A 33 19.86 1.38 6.31
CA SER A 33 19.12 2.20 7.29
C SER A 33 18.24 1.29 8.16
N GLY A 34 18.19 1.50 9.46
CA GLY A 34 17.41 0.66 10.39
C GLY A 34 17.74 -0.82 10.19
N ASN A 35 16.75 -1.65 9.91
CA ASN A 35 16.92 -3.09 9.64
C ASN A 35 17.00 -3.41 8.14
N THR A 36 17.31 -2.43 7.33
CA THR A 36 17.48 -2.61 5.88
C THR A 36 18.96 -2.63 5.53
N TYR A 37 19.33 -3.64 4.76
CA TYR A 37 20.67 -3.83 4.21
C TYR A 37 20.64 -3.73 2.69
N SER A 38 21.79 -3.54 2.07
CA SER A 38 22.00 -3.66 0.63
C SER A 38 23.21 -4.54 0.36
N THR A 39 23.41 -4.92 -0.90
CA THR A 39 24.65 -5.57 -1.32
C THR A 39 25.63 -4.52 -1.84
N ARG A 40 26.95 -4.76 -1.67
CA ARG A 40 27.99 -3.89 -2.16
C ARG A 40 28.01 -3.79 -3.68
N THR A 41 27.77 -4.92 -4.35
CA THR A 41 27.76 -5.01 -5.82
C THR A 41 26.48 -4.43 -6.44
N HIS A 42 25.36 -4.37 -5.69
CA HIS A 42 24.08 -3.87 -6.18
C HIS A 42 23.40 -3.00 -5.10
N ASP A 43 23.68 -1.71 -5.13
CA ASP A 43 23.17 -0.72 -4.16
C ASP A 43 21.63 -0.60 -4.15
N SER A 44 20.97 -0.85 -5.30
CA SER A 44 19.51 -0.88 -5.42
C SER A 44 18.87 -2.20 -4.98
N LEU A 45 19.66 -3.25 -4.63
CA LEU A 45 19.16 -4.45 -4.01
C LEU A 45 19.03 -4.22 -2.50
N LYS A 46 17.78 -4.28 -1.99
CA LYS A 46 17.48 -4.08 -0.56
C LYS A 46 17.04 -5.39 0.08
N ILE A 47 17.52 -5.61 1.31
CA ILE A 47 17.24 -6.80 2.11
C ILE A 47 16.60 -6.33 3.41
N SER A 48 15.37 -6.79 3.68
CA SER A 48 14.62 -6.42 4.89
C SER A 48 13.55 -7.47 5.20
N ASN A 49 13.33 -7.74 6.46
CA ASN A 49 12.24 -8.63 6.94
C ASN A 49 12.23 -10.02 6.26
N GLY A 50 13.39 -10.65 6.11
CA GLY A 50 13.52 -11.98 5.48
C GLY A 50 13.19 -12.02 3.98
N LYS A 51 13.19 -10.87 3.33
CA LYS A 51 12.97 -10.71 1.89
C LYS A 51 14.04 -9.82 1.30
N TRP A 52 14.24 -9.95 0.00
CA TRP A 52 15.08 -9.03 -0.76
C TRP A 52 14.40 -8.61 -2.06
N MET A 53 14.72 -7.42 -2.54
CA MET A 53 14.21 -6.85 -3.79
C MET A 53 15.31 -6.05 -4.48
N TRP A 54 15.57 -6.36 -5.73
CA TRP A 54 16.46 -5.60 -6.60
C TRP A 54 15.63 -4.62 -7.44
N TRP A 55 15.49 -3.41 -6.95
CA TRP A 55 14.55 -2.42 -7.47
C TRP A 55 14.83 -2.03 -8.93
N SER A 56 16.11 -1.90 -9.33
CA SER A 56 16.45 -1.53 -10.71
C SER A 56 16.16 -2.63 -11.74
N ARG A 57 15.99 -3.88 -11.30
CA ARG A 57 15.69 -5.03 -12.15
C ARG A 57 14.30 -5.61 -11.94
N GLY A 58 13.55 -5.14 -10.96
CA GLY A 58 12.21 -5.65 -10.67
C GLY A 58 12.14 -7.10 -10.17
N ILE A 59 13.26 -7.66 -9.68
CA ILE A 59 13.36 -9.06 -9.24
C ILE A 59 13.59 -9.16 -7.75
N GLY A 60 13.06 -10.21 -7.11
CA GLY A 60 13.20 -10.40 -5.68
C GLY A 60 13.00 -11.85 -5.24
N GLY A 61 13.15 -12.09 -3.93
CA GLY A 61 13.01 -13.42 -3.35
C GLY A 61 12.97 -13.39 -1.82
N ARG A 62 12.90 -14.60 -1.24
CA ARG A 62 12.89 -14.81 0.21
C ARG A 62 14.07 -15.59 0.73
N SER A 63 14.78 -16.30 -0.15
CA SER A 63 15.88 -17.18 0.23
C SER A 63 17.20 -16.75 -0.42
N ALA A 64 18.30 -17.21 0.13
CA ALA A 64 19.62 -17.15 -0.51
C ALA A 64 19.64 -17.90 -1.85
N LEU A 65 18.88 -18.99 -1.96
CA LEU A 65 18.75 -19.76 -3.19
C LEU A 65 18.19 -18.89 -4.32
N ASP A 66 17.13 -18.11 -4.06
CA ASP A 66 16.60 -17.17 -5.04
C ASP A 66 17.64 -16.13 -5.48
N TYR A 67 18.47 -15.66 -4.56
CA TYR A 67 19.53 -14.69 -4.86
C TYR A 67 20.62 -15.28 -5.74
N LEU A 68 21.15 -16.47 -5.41
CA LEU A 68 22.19 -17.11 -6.22
C LEU A 68 21.70 -17.37 -7.63
N ILE A 69 20.46 -17.81 -7.81
CA ILE A 69 19.90 -18.10 -9.14
C ILE A 69 19.63 -16.78 -9.90
N LYS A 70 18.87 -15.86 -9.31
CA LYS A 70 18.33 -14.70 -10.04
C LYS A 70 19.32 -13.53 -10.18
N VAL A 71 20.27 -13.39 -9.25
CA VAL A 71 21.22 -12.29 -9.21
C VAL A 71 22.62 -12.72 -9.61
N ARG A 72 23.08 -13.87 -9.08
CA ARG A 72 24.42 -14.39 -9.36
C ARG A 72 24.49 -15.28 -10.59
N GLY A 73 23.34 -15.69 -11.17
CA GLY A 73 23.27 -16.50 -12.40
C GLY A 73 23.65 -17.96 -12.23
N TYR A 74 23.63 -18.49 -10.99
CA TYR A 74 23.85 -19.92 -10.74
C TYR A 74 22.71 -20.75 -11.34
N ASP A 75 23.00 -21.93 -11.85
CA ASP A 75 21.93 -22.90 -12.08
C ASP A 75 21.39 -23.43 -10.73
N PHE A 76 20.22 -24.05 -10.79
CA PHE A 76 19.52 -24.49 -9.57
C PHE A 76 20.35 -25.47 -8.73
N VAL A 77 21.00 -26.44 -9.40
CA VAL A 77 21.78 -27.50 -8.73
C VAL A 77 23.04 -26.92 -8.11
N GLN A 78 23.76 -26.06 -8.83
CA GLN A 78 24.94 -25.36 -8.34
C GLN A 78 24.60 -24.51 -7.14
N ALA A 79 23.51 -23.73 -7.19
CA ALA A 79 23.08 -22.88 -6.08
C ALA A 79 22.75 -23.70 -4.82
N VAL A 80 22.02 -24.83 -4.98
CA VAL A 80 21.71 -25.71 -3.84
C VAL A 80 22.95 -26.32 -3.25
N GLN A 81 23.87 -26.83 -4.10
CA GLN A 81 25.12 -27.44 -3.64
C GLN A 81 26.01 -26.43 -2.91
N THR A 82 26.21 -25.25 -3.47
CA THR A 82 27.01 -24.18 -2.85
C THR A 82 26.50 -23.84 -1.44
N ILE A 83 25.20 -23.63 -1.28
CA ILE A 83 24.63 -23.32 0.04
C ILE A 83 24.71 -24.52 0.99
N ALA A 84 24.46 -25.73 0.48
CA ALA A 84 24.50 -26.95 1.29
C ALA A 84 25.91 -27.26 1.80
N GLU A 85 26.94 -27.08 0.97
CA GLU A 85 28.34 -27.25 1.33
C GLU A 85 28.78 -26.24 2.38
N GLN A 86 28.47 -24.96 2.18
CA GLN A 86 28.77 -23.90 3.16
C GLN A 86 28.08 -24.17 4.49
N ALA A 87 26.80 -24.56 4.48
CA ALA A 87 26.05 -24.88 5.70
C ALA A 87 26.52 -26.17 6.39
N ALA A 88 27.12 -27.11 5.65
CA ALA A 88 27.72 -28.31 6.23
C ALA A 88 29.06 -28.03 6.93
N ILE A 89 29.86 -27.12 6.37
CA ILE A 89 31.13 -26.68 6.97
C ILE A 89 30.89 -25.81 8.19
N GLN A 90 30.01 -24.83 8.06
CA GLN A 90 29.63 -23.89 9.13
C GLN A 90 28.12 -23.70 9.12
N PRO A 91 27.37 -24.36 10.04
CA PRO A 91 25.93 -24.15 10.13
C PRO A 91 25.59 -22.65 10.34
N PRO A 92 24.66 -22.08 9.55
CA PRO A 92 24.35 -20.67 9.64
C PRO A 92 23.72 -20.35 10.99
N VAL A 93 24.26 -19.37 11.69
CA VAL A 93 23.57 -18.75 12.82
C VAL A 93 22.41 -17.93 12.26
N SER A 94 21.19 -18.42 12.47
CA SER A 94 19.99 -17.70 12.03
C SER A 94 20.00 -16.29 12.62
N VAL A 95 19.87 -15.29 11.78
CA VAL A 95 19.57 -13.95 12.25
C VAL A 95 18.09 -13.99 12.68
N PRO A 96 17.77 -13.85 14.00
CA PRO A 96 16.39 -13.86 14.43
C PRO A 96 15.64 -12.80 13.61
N ALA A 97 14.52 -13.18 12.99
CA ALA A 97 13.57 -12.20 12.54
C ALA A 97 13.18 -11.41 13.80
N GLU A 98 13.56 -10.14 13.84
CA GLU A 98 13.14 -9.30 14.96
C GLU A 98 11.63 -9.45 15.13
N LYS A 99 11.21 -9.77 16.36
CA LYS A 99 9.80 -9.69 16.72
C LYS A 99 9.31 -8.35 16.18
N LYS A 100 8.23 -8.35 15.41
CA LYS A 100 7.57 -7.11 14.97
C LYS A 100 7.29 -6.31 16.23
N THR A 101 8.21 -5.44 16.62
CA THR A 101 7.90 -4.37 17.56
C THR A 101 6.82 -3.58 16.85
N GLU A 102 5.69 -3.37 17.50
CA GLU A 102 4.64 -2.49 16.98
C GLU A 102 5.33 -1.18 16.61
N LYS A 103 5.46 -0.94 15.31
CA LYS A 103 6.10 0.28 14.84
C LYS A 103 5.18 1.42 15.25
N LYS A 104 5.62 2.24 16.19
CA LYS A 104 4.89 3.43 16.56
C LYS A 104 4.75 4.34 15.33
N LEU A 105 3.55 4.78 15.03
CA LEU A 105 3.30 5.76 13.97
C LEU A 105 4.07 7.05 14.29
N ILE A 106 4.84 7.52 13.33
CA ILE A 106 5.56 8.80 13.40
C ILE A 106 4.90 9.74 12.40
N LEU A 107 3.98 10.55 12.90
CA LEU A 107 3.30 11.57 12.08
C LEU A 107 4.27 12.69 11.71
N PRO A 108 4.23 13.21 10.46
CA PRO A 108 4.87 14.46 10.11
C PRO A 108 4.34 15.58 11.00
N LYS A 109 5.24 16.46 11.45
CA LYS A 109 4.87 17.60 12.25
C LYS A 109 3.92 18.52 11.46
N PRO A 110 2.77 18.94 12.04
CA PRO A 110 1.84 19.82 11.34
C PRO A 110 2.42 21.23 11.16
N TYR A 111 2.19 21.79 9.97
CA TYR A 111 2.48 23.18 9.69
C TYR A 111 1.41 24.10 10.29
N ARG A 112 1.81 25.31 10.67
CA ARG A 112 0.92 26.29 11.30
C ARG A 112 -0.27 26.68 10.41
N TYR A 113 -0.03 26.76 9.10
CA TYR A 113 -1.04 27.15 8.11
C TYR A 113 -1.35 25.93 7.22
N GLN A 114 -2.56 25.92 6.63
CA GLN A 114 -3.03 24.82 5.79
C GLN A 114 -3.16 25.24 4.31
N THR A 115 -2.48 26.33 3.92
CA THR A 115 -2.70 27.01 2.64
C THR A 115 -2.40 26.12 1.43
N TYR A 116 -1.26 25.43 1.45
CA TYR A 116 -0.89 24.57 0.32
C TYR A 116 -1.74 23.32 0.25
N ALA A 117 -2.08 22.73 1.40
CA ALA A 117 -2.95 21.55 1.45
C ALA A 117 -4.36 21.89 0.94
N VAL A 118 -4.93 23.01 1.39
CA VAL A 118 -6.24 23.49 0.93
C VAL A 118 -6.24 23.77 -0.56
N SER A 119 -5.25 24.54 -1.05
CA SER A 119 -5.13 24.86 -2.47
C SER A 119 -4.95 23.59 -3.33
N TYR A 120 -4.17 22.61 -2.86
CA TYR A 120 -3.99 21.35 -3.56
C TYR A 120 -5.29 20.58 -3.74
N LEU A 121 -6.11 20.51 -2.68
CA LEU A 121 -7.39 19.81 -2.71
C LEU A 121 -8.42 20.56 -3.57
N GLN A 122 -8.48 21.88 -3.45
CA GLN A 122 -9.36 22.71 -4.29
C GLN A 122 -9.02 22.63 -5.77
N ASN A 123 -7.73 22.61 -6.12
CA ASN A 123 -7.28 22.44 -7.51
C ASN A 123 -7.66 21.05 -8.08
N ARG A 124 -7.98 20.08 -7.24
CA ARG A 124 -8.54 18.77 -7.58
C ARG A 124 -10.07 18.73 -7.54
N GLY A 125 -10.71 19.88 -7.35
CA GLY A 125 -12.17 20.02 -7.35
C GLY A 125 -12.83 19.62 -6.03
N ILE A 126 -12.10 19.26 -4.99
CA ILE A 126 -12.68 18.88 -3.69
C ILE A 126 -13.41 20.07 -3.07
N ASP A 127 -14.64 19.85 -2.65
CA ASP A 127 -15.49 20.88 -2.05
C ASP A 127 -14.91 21.39 -0.73
N MET A 128 -15.05 22.71 -0.49
CA MET A 128 -14.46 23.37 0.67
C MET A 128 -15.07 22.88 2.00
N GLU A 129 -16.34 22.51 2.03
CA GLU A 129 -16.96 21.98 3.24
C GLU A 129 -16.34 20.67 3.69
N LEU A 130 -16.05 19.76 2.73
CA LEU A 130 -15.34 18.50 3.03
C LEU A 130 -13.91 18.78 3.51
N ILE A 131 -13.21 19.70 2.86
CA ILE A 131 -11.86 20.10 3.29
C ILE A 131 -11.90 20.64 4.72
N GLN A 132 -12.82 21.55 5.04
CA GLN A 132 -12.96 22.13 6.37
C GLN A 132 -13.36 21.08 7.42
N TYR A 133 -14.25 20.15 7.06
CA TYR A 133 -14.60 19.03 7.93
C TYR A 133 -13.37 18.20 8.28
N CYS A 134 -12.58 17.79 7.29
CA CYS A 134 -11.39 16.98 7.51
C CYS A 134 -10.27 17.72 8.26
N LEU A 135 -10.13 19.04 8.07
CA LEU A 135 -9.21 19.87 8.85
C LEU A 135 -9.66 19.97 10.32
N LYS A 136 -10.95 20.18 10.54
CA LYS A 136 -11.53 20.29 11.90
C LYS A 136 -11.44 18.97 12.68
N THR A 137 -11.58 17.85 12.01
CA THR A 137 -11.46 16.51 12.60
C THR A 137 -10.01 16.00 12.62
N GLU A 138 -9.04 16.83 12.26
CA GLU A 138 -7.62 16.49 12.20
C GLU A 138 -7.30 15.28 11.28
N GLN A 139 -8.22 14.93 10.39
CA GLN A 139 -8.03 13.87 9.39
C GLN A 139 -7.18 14.32 8.20
N ILE A 140 -7.08 15.63 7.97
CA ILE A 140 -6.18 16.21 6.96
C ILE A 140 -5.43 17.38 7.60
N TYR A 141 -4.14 17.47 7.26
CA TYR A 141 -3.33 18.64 7.61
C TYR A 141 -2.15 18.78 6.64
N GLU A 142 -1.51 19.95 6.67
CA GLU A 142 -0.27 20.24 5.94
C GLU A 142 0.95 19.95 6.83
N SER A 143 1.94 19.20 6.30
CA SER A 143 3.16 18.94 7.04
C SER A 143 4.13 20.14 7.03
N GLU A 144 4.84 20.36 8.14
CA GLU A 144 5.85 21.44 8.25
C GLU A 144 6.98 21.27 7.22
N ASN A 145 7.46 20.05 7.07
CA ASN A 145 8.46 19.73 6.06
C ASN A 145 7.78 19.40 4.73
N TYR A 146 8.23 20.05 3.66
CA TYR A 146 7.80 19.83 2.27
C TYR A 146 6.35 20.19 1.97
N HIS A 147 5.57 20.72 2.91
CA HIS A 147 4.15 21.11 2.75
C HIS A 147 3.29 20.01 2.10
N ASN A 148 3.55 18.75 2.44
CA ASN A 148 2.76 17.64 1.95
C ASN A 148 1.36 17.66 2.56
N VAL A 149 0.36 17.27 1.79
CA VAL A 149 -0.96 16.94 2.34
C VAL A 149 -0.86 15.60 3.05
N VAL A 150 -1.24 15.56 4.32
CA VAL A 150 -1.26 14.36 5.16
C VAL A 150 -2.71 13.94 5.37
N PHE A 151 -3.04 12.70 5.00
CA PHE A 151 -4.35 12.09 5.20
C PHE A 151 -4.24 11.06 6.32
N VAL A 152 -4.90 11.31 7.44
CA VAL A 152 -4.77 10.52 8.66
C VAL A 152 -5.90 9.50 8.77
N GLY A 153 -5.55 8.25 9.00
CA GLY A 153 -6.49 7.20 9.40
C GLY A 153 -6.42 6.98 10.91
N MET A 154 -7.57 6.98 11.55
CA MET A 154 -7.73 6.89 13.01
C MET A 154 -8.43 5.60 13.42
N ASP A 155 -8.20 5.17 14.65
CA ASP A 155 -9.01 4.13 15.28
C ASP A 155 -10.32 4.72 15.89
N GLN A 156 -11.17 3.85 16.43
CA GLN A 156 -12.45 4.26 17.03
C GLN A 156 -12.31 5.23 18.23
N SER A 157 -11.13 5.32 18.83
CA SER A 157 -10.84 6.26 19.93
C SER A 157 -10.29 7.59 19.41
N GLY A 158 -10.22 7.80 18.08
CA GLY A 158 -9.65 8.99 17.46
C GLY A 158 -8.12 9.02 17.50
N ILE A 159 -7.46 7.90 17.79
CA ILE A 159 -6.00 7.84 17.82
C ILE A 159 -5.48 7.58 16.42
N PRO A 160 -4.55 8.42 15.89
CA PRO A 160 -3.93 8.20 14.60
C PRO A 160 -3.15 6.88 14.54
N ARG A 161 -3.40 6.08 13.49
CA ARG A 161 -2.74 4.78 13.24
C ARG A 161 -2.11 4.69 11.86
N TYR A 162 -2.52 5.55 10.94
CA TYR A 162 -2.08 5.57 9.56
C TYR A 162 -1.97 7.01 9.05
N ALA A 163 -1.03 7.28 8.17
CA ALA A 163 -1.04 8.52 7.42
C ALA A 163 -0.47 8.32 6.00
N ALA A 164 -1.26 8.71 5.00
CA ALA A 164 -0.81 8.85 3.62
C ALA A 164 -0.34 10.29 3.37
N LEU A 165 0.69 10.45 2.53
CA LEU A 165 1.26 11.74 2.17
C LEU A 165 1.16 11.98 0.67
N ARG A 166 0.84 13.22 0.29
CA ARG A 166 0.87 13.68 -1.11
C ARG A 166 1.65 14.97 -1.20
N GLY A 167 2.66 14.99 -2.06
CA GLY A 167 3.46 16.18 -2.33
C GLY A 167 2.67 17.25 -3.07
N VAL A 168 2.70 18.49 -2.58
CA VAL A 168 2.13 19.63 -3.30
C VAL A 168 3.13 20.11 -4.35
N GLY A 169 2.69 20.19 -5.61
CA GLY A 169 3.55 20.57 -6.73
C GLY A 169 4.63 19.55 -7.10
N THR A 170 4.63 18.36 -6.49
CA THR A 170 5.58 17.29 -6.73
C THR A 170 4.87 15.98 -7.00
N ALA A 171 5.61 14.99 -7.51
CA ALA A 171 5.11 13.65 -7.74
C ALA A 171 5.19 12.72 -6.50
N PHE A 172 5.48 13.27 -5.33
CA PHE A 172 5.69 12.48 -4.13
C PHE A 172 4.39 11.83 -3.63
N VAL A 173 4.44 10.53 -3.45
CA VAL A 173 3.40 9.69 -2.84
C VAL A 173 4.08 8.80 -1.81
N GLY A 174 3.62 8.85 -0.58
CA GLY A 174 4.24 8.08 0.51
C GLY A 174 3.30 7.80 1.67
N GLU A 175 3.84 7.12 2.68
CA GLU A 175 3.16 6.85 3.95
C GLU A 175 4.10 7.22 5.10
N ALA A 176 3.54 7.68 6.21
CA ALA A 176 4.30 7.95 7.42
C ALA A 176 4.90 6.66 7.99
N SER A 177 6.09 6.76 8.57
CA SER A 177 6.74 5.60 9.18
C SER A 177 5.89 5.02 10.32
N GLY A 178 5.72 3.70 10.34
CA GLY A 178 4.91 3.02 11.33
C GLY A 178 3.41 3.03 11.04
N SER A 179 2.98 3.49 9.86
CA SER A 179 1.58 3.41 9.42
C SER A 179 1.05 1.99 9.42
N ASP A 180 -0.13 1.80 9.99
CA ASP A 180 -0.89 0.55 9.96
C ASP A 180 -2.05 0.65 8.95
N LYS A 181 -1.94 -0.08 7.85
CA LYS A 181 -2.96 -0.08 6.77
C LYS A 181 -4.33 -0.64 7.17
N ASN A 182 -4.46 -1.22 8.36
CA ASN A 182 -5.77 -1.55 8.90
C ASN A 182 -6.62 -0.31 9.15
N TYR A 183 -5.99 0.85 9.36
CA TYR A 183 -6.63 2.12 9.73
C TYR A 183 -6.49 3.17 8.64
N SER A 184 -6.76 2.81 7.40
CA SER A 184 -6.72 3.76 6.29
C SER A 184 -7.67 4.94 6.47
N PHE A 185 -7.49 6.00 5.66
CA PHE A 185 -8.36 7.17 5.69
C PHE A 185 -9.82 6.77 5.49
N CYS A 186 -10.68 7.21 6.40
CA CYS A 186 -12.08 6.83 6.45
C CYS A 186 -12.94 8.00 6.97
N ILE A 187 -14.09 8.21 6.36
CA ILE A 187 -15.16 9.08 6.89
C ILE A 187 -16.33 8.15 7.23
N PRO A 188 -16.56 7.84 8.51
CA PRO A 188 -17.70 7.04 8.91
C PRO A 188 -19.00 7.83 8.74
N ALA A 189 -20.11 7.13 8.48
CA ALA A 189 -21.44 7.75 8.47
C ALA A 189 -21.76 8.38 9.85
N GLU A 190 -22.51 9.49 9.84
CA GLU A 190 -22.95 10.15 11.09
C GLU A 190 -23.95 9.31 11.86
N GLU A 191 -24.79 8.56 11.14
CA GLU A 191 -25.74 7.63 11.72
C GLU A 191 -25.44 6.18 11.33
N LYS A 192 -26.12 5.24 12.00
CA LYS A 192 -25.97 3.83 11.73
C LYS A 192 -26.34 3.50 10.27
N CYS A 193 -25.39 3.02 9.49
CA CYS A 193 -25.53 2.74 8.07
C CYS A 193 -25.11 1.31 7.74
N GLY A 194 -25.88 0.62 6.89
CA GLY A 194 -25.59 -0.73 6.42
C GLY A 194 -24.66 -0.79 5.21
N GLU A 195 -24.14 0.35 4.74
CA GLU A 195 -23.39 0.42 3.48
C GLU A 195 -22.01 1.08 3.66
N VAL A 196 -20.99 0.49 3.01
CA VAL A 196 -19.64 1.09 2.94
C VAL A 196 -19.18 1.21 1.49
N HIS A 197 -18.70 2.37 1.12
CA HIS A 197 -18.14 2.70 -0.18
C HIS A 197 -16.61 2.63 -0.13
N LEU A 198 -15.98 1.92 -1.09
CA LEU A 198 -14.55 1.66 -1.11
C LEU A 198 -13.86 2.42 -2.23
N PHE A 199 -12.71 3.01 -1.91
CA PHE A 199 -11.87 3.83 -2.81
C PHE A 199 -10.41 3.40 -2.72
N GLU A 200 -9.62 3.62 -3.77
CA GLU A 200 -8.18 3.33 -3.70
C GLU A 200 -7.44 4.33 -2.81
N SER A 201 -7.81 5.61 -2.84
CA SER A 201 -7.15 6.66 -2.10
C SER A 201 -8.13 7.60 -1.36
N ALA A 202 -7.58 8.42 -0.44
CA ALA A 202 -8.33 9.48 0.23
C ALA A 202 -8.83 10.56 -0.75
N ILE A 203 -8.09 10.82 -1.83
CA ILE A 203 -8.49 11.80 -2.85
C ILE A 203 -9.71 11.30 -3.61
N ASP A 204 -9.76 10.03 -3.99
CA ASP A 204 -10.91 9.43 -4.67
C ASP A 204 -12.16 9.45 -3.79
N LEU A 205 -11.99 9.13 -2.51
CA LEU A 205 -13.04 9.20 -1.50
C LEU A 205 -13.62 10.62 -1.40
N LEU A 206 -12.76 11.63 -1.26
CA LEU A 206 -13.20 13.04 -1.17
C LEU A 206 -13.82 13.53 -2.48
N SER A 207 -13.34 13.04 -3.62
CA SER A 207 -13.91 13.36 -4.93
C SER A 207 -15.32 12.83 -5.07
N TYR A 208 -15.53 11.57 -4.69
CA TYR A 208 -16.86 10.95 -4.67
C TYR A 208 -17.82 11.70 -3.71
N ALA A 209 -17.39 12.00 -2.51
CA ALA A 209 -18.19 12.78 -1.55
C ALA A 209 -18.55 14.19 -2.09
N THR A 210 -17.64 14.80 -2.86
CA THR A 210 -17.92 16.05 -3.57
C THR A 210 -18.97 15.87 -4.67
N GLU A 211 -18.88 14.77 -5.46
CA GLU A 211 -19.88 14.46 -6.49
C GLU A 211 -21.28 14.25 -5.88
N GLN A 212 -21.38 13.50 -4.77
CA GLN A 212 -22.64 13.33 -4.02
C GLN A 212 -23.25 14.68 -3.63
N LYS A 213 -22.42 15.57 -3.05
CA LYS A 213 -22.88 16.91 -2.69
C LYS A 213 -23.36 17.72 -3.91
N LEU A 214 -22.67 17.62 -5.06
CA LEU A 214 -23.09 18.27 -6.30
C LEU A 214 -24.40 17.71 -6.86
N ASP A 215 -24.70 16.44 -6.54
CA ASP A 215 -25.94 15.77 -6.91
C ASP A 215 -27.08 16.06 -5.90
N GLY A 216 -26.81 16.84 -4.84
CA GLY A 216 -27.77 17.16 -3.78
C GLY A 216 -27.92 16.05 -2.73
N GLU A 217 -27.01 15.08 -2.73
CA GLU A 217 -26.97 13.99 -1.75
C GLU A 217 -26.13 14.36 -0.54
N ASN A 218 -26.39 13.73 0.60
CA ASN A 218 -25.63 13.95 1.83
C ASN A 218 -24.53 12.90 1.97
N TRP A 219 -23.29 13.28 1.71
CA TRP A 219 -22.10 12.42 1.79
C TRP A 219 -21.85 11.83 3.20
N ARG A 220 -22.56 12.31 4.23
CA ARG A 220 -22.43 11.83 5.62
C ARG A 220 -23.36 10.66 5.94
N GLU A 221 -24.22 10.26 5.02
CA GLU A 221 -25.18 9.16 5.24
C GLU A 221 -24.57 7.79 5.05
N THR A 222 -23.42 7.70 4.37
CA THR A 222 -22.76 6.43 4.08
C THR A 222 -21.32 6.40 4.59
N HIS A 223 -20.82 5.19 4.89
CA HIS A 223 -19.42 5.02 5.24
C HIS A 223 -18.53 5.12 4.01
N LEU A 224 -17.49 5.94 4.07
CA LEU A 224 -16.51 6.11 3.01
C LEU A 224 -15.14 5.61 3.51
N LEU A 225 -14.55 4.61 2.84
CA LEU A 225 -13.31 3.95 3.27
C LEU A 225 -12.30 3.86 2.13
N SER A 226 -11.10 4.39 2.30
CA SER A 226 -10.00 4.14 1.37
C SER A 226 -9.28 2.82 1.68
N LEU A 227 -8.67 2.20 0.67
CA LEU A 227 -7.88 0.97 0.84
C LEU A 227 -6.37 1.21 1.08
N ALA A 228 -5.98 2.48 1.27
CA ALA A 228 -4.58 2.90 1.44
C ALA A 228 -3.69 2.52 0.24
N GLY A 229 -4.20 2.69 -0.96
CA GLY A 229 -3.52 2.46 -2.24
C GLY A 229 -3.97 1.18 -2.93
N VAL A 230 -3.33 0.91 -4.06
CA VAL A 230 -3.70 -0.18 -4.95
C VAL A 230 -3.65 -1.54 -4.26
N TYR A 231 -4.74 -2.27 -4.29
CA TYR A 231 -4.80 -3.65 -3.83
C TYR A 231 -4.21 -4.59 -4.90
N GLN A 232 -3.26 -5.43 -4.50
CA GLN A 232 -2.62 -6.41 -5.38
C GLN A 232 -3.26 -7.80 -5.16
N PRO A 233 -4.07 -8.31 -6.10
CA PRO A 233 -4.63 -9.66 -6.02
C PRO A 233 -3.54 -10.74 -6.05
N ALA A 234 -3.86 -11.94 -5.54
CA ALA A 234 -3.04 -13.12 -5.78
C ALA A 234 -3.12 -13.53 -7.27
N LYS A 235 -2.11 -14.29 -7.77
CA LYS A 235 -2.14 -14.83 -9.14
C LYS A 235 -3.41 -15.66 -9.40
N GLU A 236 -3.82 -16.45 -8.40
CA GLU A 236 -5.10 -17.14 -8.37
C GLU A 236 -6.05 -16.29 -7.51
N ILE A 237 -7.07 -15.72 -8.13
CA ILE A 237 -7.98 -14.74 -7.51
C ILE A 237 -8.61 -15.30 -6.22
N GLU A 238 -8.94 -16.58 -6.20
CA GLU A 238 -9.55 -17.29 -5.07
C GLU A 238 -8.61 -17.36 -3.84
N LYS A 239 -7.31 -17.21 -4.04
CA LYS A 239 -6.29 -17.15 -2.98
C LYS A 239 -5.98 -15.71 -2.52
N SER A 240 -6.68 -14.74 -3.06
CA SER A 240 -6.57 -13.35 -2.63
C SER A 240 -7.09 -13.21 -1.19
N LYS A 241 -6.77 -12.08 -0.55
CA LYS A 241 -7.26 -11.78 0.80
C LYS A 241 -8.11 -10.53 0.74
N VAL A 242 -9.11 -10.45 1.59
CA VAL A 242 -9.83 -9.18 1.80
C VAL A 242 -8.83 -8.13 2.29
N PRO A 243 -8.85 -6.90 1.75
CA PRO A 243 -7.98 -5.81 2.22
C PRO A 243 -8.05 -5.62 3.74
N ALA A 244 -6.92 -5.36 4.37
CA ALA A 244 -6.84 -5.24 5.83
C ALA A 244 -7.75 -4.15 6.39
N ALA A 245 -7.81 -2.98 5.73
CA ALA A 245 -8.70 -1.89 6.10
C ALA A 245 -10.18 -2.32 6.07
N LEU A 246 -10.61 -3.00 5.00
CA LEU A 246 -11.98 -3.49 4.90
C LEU A 246 -12.28 -4.56 5.93
N THR A 247 -11.37 -5.50 6.15
CA THR A 247 -11.53 -6.57 7.16
C THR A 247 -11.74 -5.98 8.56
N ARG A 248 -10.91 -5.00 8.94
CA ARG A 248 -11.05 -4.31 10.22
C ARG A 248 -12.35 -3.53 10.29
N PHE A 249 -12.65 -2.74 9.24
CA PHE A 249 -13.84 -1.89 9.18
C PHE A 249 -15.11 -2.72 9.39
N LEU A 250 -15.28 -3.82 8.64
CA LEU A 250 -16.44 -4.70 8.76
C LEU A 250 -16.55 -5.42 10.12
N LYS A 251 -15.43 -5.56 10.85
CA LYS A 251 -15.44 -6.07 12.23
C LYS A 251 -15.94 -5.02 13.23
N GLU A 252 -15.61 -3.76 12.99
CA GLU A 252 -16.00 -2.63 13.86
C GLU A 252 -17.41 -2.12 13.57
N HIS A 253 -17.91 -2.37 12.35
CA HIS A 253 -19.25 -2.00 11.88
C HIS A 253 -20.05 -3.25 11.49
N PRO A 254 -20.50 -4.05 12.47
CA PRO A 254 -21.22 -5.31 12.21
C PRO A 254 -22.60 -5.11 11.54
N GLU A 255 -23.13 -3.88 11.57
CA GLU A 255 -24.34 -3.46 10.88
C GLU A 255 -24.19 -3.38 9.36
N VAL A 256 -22.96 -3.28 8.85
CA VAL A 256 -22.68 -3.19 7.41
C VAL A 256 -22.92 -4.57 6.76
N ASP A 257 -23.79 -4.60 5.77
CA ASP A 257 -24.09 -5.77 4.95
C ASP A 257 -23.88 -5.53 3.44
N ARG A 258 -23.64 -4.27 3.03
CA ARG A 258 -23.39 -3.89 1.63
C ARG A 258 -22.02 -3.22 1.46
N VAL A 259 -21.35 -3.61 0.39
CA VAL A 259 -20.02 -3.06 0.03
C VAL A 259 -20.08 -2.60 -1.43
N VAL A 260 -19.83 -1.32 -1.65
CA VAL A 260 -19.85 -0.67 -2.97
C VAL A 260 -18.42 -0.32 -3.37
N PHE A 261 -18.04 -0.69 -4.58
CA PHE A 261 -16.68 -0.51 -5.09
C PHE A 261 -16.61 0.64 -6.08
N HIS A 262 -15.83 1.66 -5.75
CA HIS A 262 -15.50 2.79 -6.61
C HIS A 262 -14.00 2.79 -6.94
N LEU A 263 -13.43 1.58 -7.16
CA LEU A 263 -12.02 1.44 -7.49
C LEU A 263 -11.77 1.87 -8.94
N ASP A 264 -10.51 2.20 -9.24
CA ASP A 264 -10.09 2.73 -10.54
C ASP A 264 -10.63 1.91 -11.72
N ASN A 265 -10.98 2.60 -12.80
CA ASN A 265 -11.52 1.99 -14.01
C ASN A 265 -10.41 1.54 -14.98
N ASP A 266 -9.25 1.16 -14.45
CA ASP A 266 -8.17 0.54 -15.17
C ASP A 266 -8.11 -0.98 -14.93
N ARG A 267 -7.19 -1.66 -15.60
CA ARG A 267 -7.01 -3.12 -15.47
C ARG A 267 -6.77 -3.54 -14.03
N THR A 268 -5.99 -2.76 -13.28
CA THR A 268 -5.59 -3.08 -11.90
C THR A 268 -6.77 -2.93 -10.95
N GLY A 269 -7.50 -1.82 -11.02
CA GLY A 269 -8.69 -1.58 -10.19
C GLY A 269 -9.81 -2.57 -10.49
N ARG A 270 -10.02 -2.95 -11.77
CA ARG A 270 -11.03 -3.96 -12.13
C ARG A 270 -10.66 -5.35 -11.61
N LEU A 271 -9.38 -5.75 -11.70
CA LEU A 271 -8.91 -7.01 -11.11
C LEU A 271 -9.00 -6.99 -9.58
N ALA A 272 -8.70 -5.87 -8.95
CA ALA A 272 -8.84 -5.70 -7.50
C ALA A 272 -10.31 -5.88 -7.07
N THR A 273 -11.24 -5.21 -7.75
CA THR A 273 -12.68 -5.35 -7.50
C THR A 273 -13.13 -6.81 -7.63
N GLN A 274 -12.77 -7.47 -8.73
CA GLN A 274 -13.10 -8.88 -8.95
C GLN A 274 -12.57 -9.77 -7.83
N ALA A 275 -11.29 -9.60 -7.47
CA ALA A 275 -10.65 -10.41 -6.43
C ALA A 275 -11.31 -10.21 -5.06
N ILE A 276 -11.58 -8.97 -4.66
CA ILE A 276 -12.20 -8.69 -3.36
C ILE A 276 -13.61 -9.28 -3.32
N ARG A 277 -14.43 -9.10 -4.37
CA ARG A 277 -15.79 -9.68 -4.48
C ARG A 277 -15.77 -11.21 -4.41
N THR A 278 -14.74 -11.86 -4.97
CA THR A 278 -14.60 -13.32 -4.94
C THR A 278 -14.32 -13.85 -3.53
N VAL A 279 -13.49 -13.14 -2.75
CA VAL A 279 -13.04 -13.63 -1.43
C VAL A 279 -13.83 -13.05 -0.26
N LEU A 280 -14.66 -12.04 -0.50
CA LEU A 280 -15.52 -11.46 0.53
C LEU A 280 -16.59 -12.48 0.96
N PRO A 281 -16.85 -12.66 2.27
CA PRO A 281 -17.89 -13.58 2.73
C PRO A 281 -19.26 -13.31 2.10
N LYS A 282 -19.98 -14.37 1.70
CA LYS A 282 -21.26 -14.30 0.98
C LYS A 282 -22.39 -13.57 1.72
N LYS A 283 -22.22 -13.29 3.00
CA LYS A 283 -23.17 -12.47 3.78
C LYS A 283 -23.20 -11.01 3.34
N TYR A 284 -22.15 -10.53 2.66
CA TYR A 284 -22.08 -9.15 2.18
C TYR A 284 -22.60 -9.08 0.73
N GLN A 285 -23.53 -8.18 0.51
CA GLN A 285 -23.97 -7.80 -0.83
C GLN A 285 -22.89 -6.89 -1.45
N THR A 286 -22.66 -7.01 -2.75
CA THR A 286 -21.62 -6.22 -3.41
C THR A 286 -22.15 -5.52 -4.65
N ARG A 287 -21.85 -4.22 -4.80
CA ARG A 287 -22.09 -3.46 -6.03
C ARG A 287 -20.76 -2.95 -6.58
N ASP A 288 -20.61 -2.95 -7.89
CA ASP A 288 -19.46 -2.41 -8.60
C ASP A 288 -19.88 -1.16 -9.35
N GLU A 289 -19.44 -0.02 -8.88
CA GLU A 289 -19.78 1.30 -9.38
C GLU A 289 -18.50 2.10 -9.67
N PRO A 290 -17.75 1.72 -10.73
CA PRO A 290 -16.53 2.45 -11.09
C PRO A 290 -16.85 3.90 -11.47
N PRO A 291 -15.84 4.79 -11.49
CA PRO A 291 -16.00 6.17 -11.92
C PRO A 291 -16.75 6.28 -13.25
N LYS A 292 -17.71 7.21 -13.33
CA LYS A 292 -18.56 7.40 -14.53
C LYS A 292 -17.76 7.88 -15.75
N GLN A 293 -16.69 8.64 -15.50
CA GLN A 293 -15.80 9.20 -16.52
C GLN A 293 -14.36 9.19 -15.98
N GLY A 294 -13.38 9.13 -16.90
CA GLY A 294 -11.98 9.09 -16.49
C GLY A 294 -11.54 7.74 -15.94
N ASN A 295 -10.41 7.72 -15.25
CA ASN A 295 -9.81 6.53 -14.68
C ASN A 295 -10.16 6.33 -13.20
N ASP A 296 -10.20 7.39 -12.45
CA ASP A 296 -10.47 7.41 -11.02
C ASP A 296 -11.57 8.42 -10.66
N CYS A 297 -12.02 8.44 -9.39
CA CYS A 297 -13.07 9.35 -8.95
C CYS A 297 -12.64 10.83 -9.05
N ASN A 298 -11.35 11.12 -8.89
CA ASN A 298 -10.87 12.49 -9.05
C ASN A 298 -10.85 12.94 -10.53
N ASP A 299 -10.51 12.04 -11.45
CA ASP A 299 -10.65 12.30 -12.90
C ASP A 299 -12.12 12.61 -13.23
N SER A 300 -13.09 11.80 -12.73
CA SER A 300 -14.52 12.01 -12.94
C SER A 300 -14.97 13.39 -12.47
N LEU A 301 -14.62 13.76 -11.24
CA LEU A 301 -14.94 15.06 -10.66
C LEU A 301 -14.32 16.22 -11.46
N CYS A 302 -13.03 16.12 -11.81
CA CYS A 302 -12.34 17.14 -12.57
C CYS A 302 -12.96 17.36 -13.96
N ILE A 303 -13.36 16.27 -14.64
CA ILE A 303 -14.06 16.33 -15.93
C ILE A 303 -15.41 17.06 -15.76
N ARG A 304 -16.18 16.67 -14.74
CA ARG A 304 -17.47 17.30 -14.42
C ARG A 304 -17.37 18.80 -14.17
N LEU A 305 -16.33 19.23 -13.44
CA LEU A 305 -16.09 20.62 -13.11
C LEU A 305 -15.34 21.41 -14.19
N GLY A 306 -14.92 20.78 -15.30
CA GLY A 306 -14.12 21.42 -16.34
C GLY A 306 -12.68 21.77 -15.91
N ILE A 307 -12.18 21.14 -14.87
CA ILE A 307 -10.83 21.36 -14.34
C ILE A 307 -9.83 20.60 -15.22
N ARG A 308 -8.88 21.34 -15.85
CA ARG A 308 -7.80 20.73 -16.63
C ARG A 308 -6.68 20.29 -15.69
N GLN A 309 -6.48 18.98 -15.55
CA GLN A 309 -5.31 18.45 -14.88
C GLN A 309 -4.04 18.72 -15.71
N THR A 310 -3.00 19.23 -15.08
CA THR A 310 -1.72 19.45 -15.77
C THR A 310 -1.05 18.10 -16.05
N LYS A 311 -0.32 17.99 -17.18
CA LYS A 311 0.38 16.74 -17.59
C LYS A 311 1.34 16.19 -16.51
N ARG A 312 1.77 16.99 -15.53
CA ARG A 312 2.60 16.56 -14.40
C ARG A 312 1.83 15.72 -13.37
N GLU A 313 0.56 16.00 -13.17
CA GLU A 313 -0.31 15.27 -12.23
C GLU A 313 -0.81 13.94 -12.81
N LYS A 314 -1.00 13.87 -14.14
CA LYS A 314 -1.43 12.63 -14.85
C LYS A 314 -0.38 11.51 -14.88
N ARG A 315 0.91 11.78 -14.72
CA ARG A 315 1.98 10.75 -14.79
C ARG A 315 2.04 9.81 -13.57
N HIS A 316 1.17 9.95 -12.59
CA HIS A 316 1.21 9.18 -11.35
C HIS A 316 -0.05 8.35 -11.08
N GLY A 317 -1.09 8.44 -11.91
CA GLY A 317 -2.24 7.54 -11.92
C GLY A 317 -2.06 6.27 -12.75
N GLY A 318 -1.15 6.26 -13.68
CA GLY A 318 -0.91 5.11 -14.56
C GLY A 318 0.57 4.82 -14.66
N ARG A 319 1.13 3.92 -13.85
CA ARG A 319 2.31 3.18 -14.25
C ARG A 319 1.85 1.95 -15.01
N ASP A 320 1.74 2.11 -16.31
CA ASP A 320 1.85 0.97 -17.21
C ASP A 320 3.16 0.27 -16.93
N PHE A 321 3.09 -0.90 -16.31
CA PHE A 321 4.16 -1.87 -16.29
C PHE A 321 4.15 -2.58 -17.66
N GLU A 322 4.52 -1.86 -18.72
CA GLU A 322 5.09 -2.47 -19.91
C GLU A 322 6.62 -2.38 -19.80
N ARG A 323 7.23 -3.46 -19.38
CA ARG A 323 8.43 -4.15 -19.87
C ARG A 323 8.89 -5.23 -18.89
#